data_74040f1e2692c628e9198a179de0b0e6
#
_entry.id   74040f1e2692c628e9198a179de0b0e6
#
_cell.length_a   1.000
_cell.length_b   1.000
_cell.length_c   1.000
_cell.angle_alpha   90.00
_cell.angle_beta   90.00
_cell.angle_gamma   90.00
#
_symmetry.space_group_name_H-M   'P 1'
#
loop_
_entity.id
_entity.type
_entity.pdbx_description
1 polymer ?
#
loop_
_entity_poly.entity_id
_entity_poly.type
_entity_poly.pdbx_seq_one_letter_code
_entity_poly.pdbx_strand_id
1 'polypeptide(L)'
;QTIDIAHAHDVPVFVDAAFRVYPLSGLKEYTALGADLVGYGAKYFGAPNSSGILCGRKDLIEAAHLHSFACFETRDLLGIGRPLKIDRQEVVGVVVALQRWLEMDHDARNADAARRADALRDHLDEIPNVEISTGSSPTLTLTLDEQALGQTSDQIQTALRNGNPAVWPDFSPGHLHFHMHSVHDGDEEMLAAQ
;
A
#
# COMPACT_ATOMS: atom_id res chain seq x y z
N GLN A 1 1.95 -16.83 17.80
CA GLN A 1 1.80 -18.28 17.55
C GLN A 1 2.74 -18.79 16.44
N THR A 2 2.71 -18.24 15.19
CA THR A 2 3.61 -18.71 14.11
C THR A 2 5.08 -18.50 14.45
N ILE A 3 5.43 -17.32 15.00
CA ILE A 3 6.79 -16.99 15.43
C ILE A 3 7.26 -17.95 16.54
N ASP A 4 6.42 -18.21 17.55
CA ASP A 4 6.77 -19.12 18.65
C ASP A 4 7.05 -20.54 18.17
N ILE A 5 6.24 -21.02 17.21
CA ILE A 5 6.42 -22.36 16.62
C ILE A 5 7.75 -22.43 15.87
N ALA A 6 8.05 -21.43 15.02
CA ALA A 6 9.30 -21.40 14.26
C ALA A 6 10.51 -21.35 15.18
N HIS A 7 10.49 -20.48 16.21
CA HIS A 7 11.56 -20.36 17.16
C HIS A 7 11.76 -21.62 18.03
N ALA A 8 10.69 -22.37 18.32
CA ALA A 8 10.80 -23.67 19.01
C ALA A 8 11.57 -24.72 18.17
N HIS A 9 11.78 -24.46 16.91
CA HIS A 9 12.54 -25.28 15.96
C HIS A 9 13.81 -24.58 15.44
N ASP A 10 14.26 -23.51 16.11
CA ASP A 10 15.43 -22.72 15.72
C ASP A 10 15.33 -22.15 14.28
N VAL A 11 14.11 -21.87 13.78
CA VAL A 11 13.86 -21.31 12.45
C VAL A 11 13.58 -19.82 12.58
N PRO A 12 14.39 -18.94 11.94
CA PRO A 12 14.09 -17.50 11.92
C PRO A 12 12.85 -17.20 11.08
N VAL A 13 12.12 -16.13 11.46
CA VAL A 13 10.88 -15.70 10.82
C VAL A 13 11.09 -14.38 10.08
N PHE A 14 10.85 -14.40 8.78
CA PHE A 14 10.71 -13.20 7.95
C PHE A 14 9.22 -12.89 7.74
N VAL A 15 8.85 -11.64 7.97
CA VAL A 15 7.50 -11.12 7.73
C VAL A 15 7.51 -10.17 6.54
N ASP A 16 6.75 -10.48 5.50
CA ASP A 16 6.41 -9.52 4.46
C ASP A 16 5.28 -8.63 4.96
N ALA A 17 5.65 -7.41 5.37
CA ALA A 17 4.75 -6.38 5.87
C ALA A 17 4.65 -5.21 4.88
N ALA A 18 4.76 -5.46 3.58
CA ALA A 18 4.98 -4.47 2.53
C ALA A 18 4.13 -3.19 2.69
N PHE A 19 2.83 -3.32 2.95
CA PHE A 19 1.89 -2.19 3.05
C PHE A 19 1.63 -1.70 4.49
N ARG A 20 2.19 -2.33 5.51
CA ARG A 20 1.95 -2.05 6.94
C ARG A 20 2.75 -0.85 7.46
N VAL A 21 2.77 0.23 6.69
CA VAL A 21 3.52 1.46 7.01
C VAL A 21 2.68 2.48 7.79
N TYR A 22 1.37 2.26 7.90
CA TYR A 22 0.44 3.06 8.69
C TYR A 22 -0.58 2.14 9.41
N PRO A 23 -1.00 2.46 10.66
CA PRO A 23 -0.45 3.54 11.50
C PRO A 23 1.04 3.36 11.76
N LEU A 24 1.76 4.43 12.16
CA LEU A 24 3.23 4.40 12.33
C LEU A 24 3.71 3.31 13.31
N SER A 25 2.85 2.88 14.25
CA SER A 25 3.10 1.72 15.12
C SER A 25 3.32 0.43 14.34
N GLY A 26 2.73 0.29 13.14
CA GLY A 26 2.90 -0.86 12.26
C GLY A 26 4.36 -1.10 11.84
N LEU A 27 5.18 -0.04 11.76
CA LEU A 27 6.61 -0.14 11.47
C LEU A 27 7.43 -0.83 12.57
N LYS A 28 6.85 -1.05 13.76
CA LYS A 28 7.51 -1.73 14.91
C LYS A 28 6.74 -2.97 15.37
N GLU A 29 5.54 -3.19 14.87
CA GLU A 29 4.61 -4.22 15.34
C GLU A 29 5.23 -5.62 15.27
N TYR A 30 5.68 -6.03 14.11
CA TYR A 30 6.16 -7.40 13.89
C TYR A 30 7.50 -7.68 14.58
N THR A 31 8.40 -6.69 14.64
CA THR A 31 9.64 -6.83 15.40
C THR A 31 9.37 -6.92 16.91
N ALA A 32 8.38 -6.19 17.40
CA ALA A 32 7.94 -6.28 18.80
C ALA A 32 7.28 -7.64 19.12
N LEU A 33 6.63 -8.27 18.13
CA LEU A 33 6.08 -9.62 18.24
C LEU A 33 7.17 -10.72 18.13
N GLY A 34 8.42 -10.35 17.87
CA GLY A 34 9.55 -11.27 17.81
C GLY A 34 9.94 -11.73 16.40
N ALA A 35 9.41 -11.12 15.33
CA ALA A 35 9.88 -11.41 13.98
C ALA A 35 11.37 -11.07 13.85
N ASP A 36 12.14 -11.97 13.24
CA ASP A 36 13.58 -11.82 13.06
C ASP A 36 13.93 -10.83 11.96
N LEU A 37 13.14 -10.81 10.89
CA LEU A 37 13.23 -9.84 9.80
C LEU A 37 11.82 -9.40 9.38
N VAL A 38 11.71 -8.13 8.98
CA VAL A 38 10.47 -7.54 8.45
C VAL A 38 10.80 -6.70 7.22
N GLY A 39 10.09 -6.93 6.11
CA GLY A 39 10.21 -6.17 4.88
C GLY A 39 9.04 -5.21 4.68
N TYR A 40 9.32 -3.95 4.34
CA TYR A 40 8.32 -2.93 4.01
C TYR A 40 8.55 -2.40 2.59
N GLY A 41 7.49 -2.24 1.81
CA GLY A 41 7.55 -1.64 0.48
C GLY A 41 7.61 -0.12 0.57
N ALA A 42 8.65 0.48 0.02
CA ALA A 42 8.86 1.92 0.17
C ALA A 42 7.85 2.76 -0.63
N LYS A 43 7.23 2.21 -1.67
CA LYS A 43 6.14 2.84 -2.42
C LYS A 43 4.95 3.25 -1.55
N TYR A 44 4.67 2.53 -0.46
CA TYR A 44 3.54 2.79 0.43
C TYR A 44 3.74 4.02 1.33
N PHE A 45 4.96 4.55 1.39
CA PHE A 45 5.26 5.84 2.03
C PHE A 45 5.83 6.88 1.04
N GLY A 46 5.56 6.69 -0.27
CA GLY A 46 5.86 7.70 -1.30
C GLY A 46 7.28 7.65 -1.87
N ALA A 47 8.01 6.56 -1.70
CA ALA A 47 9.31 6.33 -2.30
C ALA A 47 9.21 5.60 -3.67
N PRO A 48 10.31 5.41 -4.42
CA PRO A 48 10.29 4.69 -5.69
C PRO A 48 9.72 3.28 -5.57
N ASN A 49 8.97 2.84 -6.58
CA ASN A 49 8.21 1.58 -6.58
C ASN A 49 9.05 0.32 -6.37
N SER A 50 10.28 0.31 -6.89
CA SER A 50 11.19 -0.84 -6.86
C SER A 50 11.99 -0.97 -5.57
N SER A 51 11.71 -0.10 -4.59
CA SER A 51 12.49 -0.01 -3.36
C SER A 51 11.72 -0.47 -2.12
N GLY A 52 12.46 -0.75 -1.06
CA GLY A 52 11.91 -1.18 0.22
C GLY A 52 12.92 -0.98 1.35
N ILE A 53 12.47 -1.26 2.56
CA ILE A 53 13.34 -1.32 3.74
C ILE A 53 13.24 -2.70 4.38
N LEU A 54 14.36 -3.20 4.86
CA LEU A 54 14.46 -4.44 5.61
C LEU A 54 14.92 -4.09 7.03
N CYS A 55 14.15 -4.52 8.04
CA CYS A 55 14.42 -4.29 9.46
C CYS A 55 14.47 -5.61 10.20
N GLY A 56 15.19 -5.66 11.33
CA GLY A 56 15.19 -6.84 12.20
C GLY A 56 16.51 -7.09 12.89
N ARG A 57 16.79 -8.33 13.19
CA ARG A 57 18.01 -8.76 13.89
C ARG A 57 19.27 -8.36 13.12
N LYS A 58 20.21 -7.79 13.85
CA LYS A 58 21.45 -7.26 13.29
C LYS A 58 22.25 -8.29 12.49
N ASP A 59 22.41 -9.51 13.00
CA ASP A 59 23.14 -10.59 12.34
C ASP A 59 22.52 -10.97 10.97
N LEU A 60 21.18 -10.98 10.89
CA LEU A 60 20.46 -11.28 9.65
C LEU A 60 20.49 -10.10 8.67
N ILE A 61 20.44 -8.87 9.16
CA ILE A 61 20.61 -7.67 8.32
C ILE A 61 22.03 -7.62 7.75
N GLU A 62 23.05 -7.93 8.56
CA GLU A 62 24.44 -8.03 8.09
C GLU A 62 24.59 -9.13 7.04
N ALA A 63 23.98 -10.30 7.26
CA ALA A 63 23.95 -11.38 6.26
C ALA A 63 23.26 -10.95 4.96
N ALA A 64 22.10 -10.29 5.04
CA ALA A 64 21.42 -9.76 3.87
C ALA A 64 22.28 -8.74 3.10
N HIS A 65 22.95 -7.83 3.83
CA HIS A 65 23.88 -6.88 3.24
C HIS A 65 25.04 -7.55 2.52
N LEU A 66 25.64 -8.59 3.10
CA LEU A 66 26.71 -9.39 2.48
C LEU A 66 26.29 -10.05 1.17
N HIS A 67 25.03 -10.45 1.07
CA HIS A 67 24.43 -11.04 -0.13
C HIS A 67 23.87 -10.01 -1.11
N SER A 68 23.87 -8.72 -0.76
CA SER A 68 23.38 -7.65 -1.63
C SER A 68 24.35 -7.39 -2.79
N PHE A 69 23.84 -6.71 -3.83
CA PHE A 69 24.69 -6.31 -4.96
C PHE A 69 25.83 -5.36 -4.54
N ALA A 70 25.64 -4.56 -3.50
CA ALA A 70 26.63 -3.58 -3.02
C ALA A 70 27.93 -4.24 -2.49
N CYS A 71 27.85 -5.47 -1.98
CA CYS A 71 29.00 -6.22 -1.47
C CYS A 71 29.58 -7.21 -2.48
N PHE A 72 29.01 -7.35 -3.66
CA PHE A 72 29.45 -8.31 -4.67
C PHE A 72 30.91 -8.10 -5.10
N GLU A 73 31.31 -6.85 -5.31
CA GLU A 73 32.64 -6.50 -5.84
C GLU A 73 33.76 -6.54 -4.78
N THR A 74 33.37 -6.63 -3.50
CA THR A 74 34.34 -6.49 -2.38
C THR A 74 34.69 -7.80 -1.68
N ARG A 75 34.11 -8.94 -2.11
CA ARG A 75 34.23 -10.21 -1.40
C ARG A 75 34.32 -11.42 -2.33
N ASP A 76 34.98 -12.47 -1.82
CA ASP A 76 35.04 -13.80 -2.44
C ASP A 76 33.69 -14.56 -2.35
N LEU A 77 32.61 -13.90 -1.90
CA LEU A 77 31.28 -14.47 -1.73
C LEU A 77 30.41 -14.14 -2.93
N LEU A 78 29.99 -15.17 -3.66
CA LEU A 78 28.97 -15.03 -4.72
C LEU A 78 27.58 -14.81 -4.10
N GLY A 79 27.27 -13.55 -3.83
CA GLY A 79 25.95 -13.16 -3.30
C GLY A 79 24.85 -13.30 -4.35
N ILE A 80 23.65 -13.74 -3.93
CA ILE A 80 22.48 -13.88 -4.79
C ILE A 80 21.93 -12.53 -5.27
N GLY A 81 22.25 -11.44 -4.58
CA GLY A 81 21.75 -10.09 -4.86
C GLY A 81 22.42 -9.37 -6.04
N ARG A 82 23.40 -10.00 -6.71
CA ARG A 82 24.08 -9.37 -7.86
C ARG A 82 23.15 -8.79 -8.93
N PRO A 83 22.06 -9.45 -9.34
CA PRO A 83 21.11 -8.89 -10.29
C PRO A 83 20.12 -7.90 -9.68
N LEU A 84 19.99 -7.86 -8.36
CA LEU A 84 19.02 -7.04 -7.63
C LEU A 84 19.62 -5.66 -7.30
N LYS A 85 19.94 -4.89 -8.34
CA LYS A 85 20.56 -3.58 -8.18
C LYS A 85 19.54 -2.55 -7.73
N ILE A 86 20.00 -1.66 -6.85
CA ILE A 86 19.27 -0.46 -6.43
C ILE A 86 20.16 0.75 -6.72
N ASP A 87 19.59 1.79 -7.31
CA ASP A 87 20.33 3.00 -7.65
C ASP A 87 20.44 3.94 -6.43
N ARG A 88 21.47 4.81 -6.45
CA ARG A 88 21.66 5.81 -5.39
C ARG A 88 20.47 6.75 -5.25
N GLN A 89 19.81 7.07 -6.37
CA GLN A 89 18.61 7.89 -6.41
C GLN A 89 17.46 7.23 -5.66
N GLU A 90 17.30 5.92 -5.80
CA GLU A 90 16.30 5.14 -5.05
C GLU A 90 16.61 5.14 -3.55
N VAL A 91 17.88 4.94 -3.17
CA VAL A 91 18.29 4.99 -1.75
C VAL A 91 17.98 6.35 -1.13
N VAL A 92 18.36 7.45 -1.82
CA VAL A 92 18.06 8.81 -1.36
C VAL A 92 16.56 9.04 -1.32
N GLY A 93 15.83 8.59 -2.34
CA GLY A 93 14.37 8.68 -2.41
C GLY A 93 13.69 7.98 -1.24
N VAL A 94 14.14 6.77 -0.87
CA VAL A 94 13.62 6.02 0.29
C VAL A 94 13.86 6.78 1.59
N VAL A 95 15.09 7.29 1.82
CA VAL A 95 15.43 8.00 3.06
C VAL A 95 14.58 9.26 3.22
N VAL A 96 14.48 10.07 2.16
CA VAL A 96 13.69 11.32 2.19
C VAL A 96 12.20 11.03 2.35
N ALA A 97 11.68 10.04 1.64
CA ALA A 97 10.26 9.66 1.73
C ALA A 97 9.91 9.13 3.12
N LEU A 98 10.77 8.28 3.70
CA LEU A 98 10.58 7.75 5.05
C LEU A 98 10.59 8.88 6.10
N GLN A 99 11.56 9.81 5.99
CA GLN A 99 11.61 10.95 6.89
C GLN A 99 10.32 11.77 6.82
N ARG A 100 9.88 12.13 5.60
CA ARG A 100 8.62 12.86 5.39
C ARG A 100 7.41 12.10 5.93
N TRP A 101 7.39 10.77 5.76
CA TRP A 101 6.31 9.93 6.26
C TRP A 101 6.23 9.93 7.79
N LEU A 102 7.38 9.87 8.46
CA LEU A 102 7.45 9.89 9.92
C LEU A 102 7.10 11.26 10.52
N GLU A 103 7.33 12.35 9.79
CA GLU A 103 7.05 13.73 10.19
C GLU A 103 5.66 14.22 9.74
N MET A 104 4.96 13.46 8.90
CA MET A 104 3.67 13.83 8.32
C MET A 104 2.57 13.91 9.38
N ASP A 105 1.71 14.92 9.27
CA ASP A 105 0.43 14.97 9.99
C ASP A 105 -0.56 13.98 9.35
N HIS A 106 -0.55 12.75 9.84
CA HIS A 106 -1.41 11.69 9.34
C HIS A 106 -2.89 11.92 9.67
N ASP A 107 -3.20 12.63 10.74
CA ASP A 107 -4.59 12.95 11.09
C ASP A 107 -5.16 13.95 10.10
N ALA A 108 -4.43 15.01 9.76
CA ALA A 108 -4.80 15.94 8.71
C ALA A 108 -4.92 15.25 7.34
N ARG A 109 -3.97 14.37 6.99
CA ARG A 109 -4.01 13.58 5.75
C ARG A 109 -5.26 12.69 5.66
N ASN A 110 -5.65 12.04 6.76
CA ASN A 110 -6.82 11.19 6.81
C ASN A 110 -8.12 12.02 6.78
N ALA A 111 -8.15 13.14 7.49
CA ALA A 111 -9.29 14.06 7.48
C ALA A 111 -9.54 14.62 6.07
N ASP A 112 -8.49 14.95 5.35
CA ASP A 112 -8.58 15.46 3.98
C ASP A 112 -9.10 14.37 3.01
N ALA A 113 -8.61 13.14 3.12
CA ALA A 113 -9.13 12.03 2.33
C ALA A 113 -10.60 11.68 2.69
N ALA A 114 -11.00 11.82 3.96
CA ALA A 114 -12.39 11.64 4.38
C ALA A 114 -13.29 12.73 3.80
N ARG A 115 -12.85 14.00 3.80
CA ARG A 115 -13.57 15.11 3.16
C ARG A 115 -13.83 14.85 1.67
N ARG A 116 -12.82 14.35 0.93
CA ARG A 116 -13.00 13.96 -0.48
C ARG A 116 -13.97 12.78 -0.63
N ALA A 117 -13.94 11.81 0.28
CA ALA A 117 -14.92 10.71 0.29
C ALA A 117 -16.35 11.23 0.46
N ASP A 118 -16.54 12.18 1.38
CA ASP A 118 -17.85 12.81 1.61
C ASP A 118 -18.31 13.59 0.38
N ALA A 119 -17.44 14.38 -0.23
CA ALA A 119 -17.75 15.13 -1.44
C ALA A 119 -18.14 14.19 -2.61
N LEU A 120 -17.37 13.12 -2.84
CA LEU A 120 -17.71 12.14 -3.88
C LEU A 120 -19.03 11.41 -3.57
N ARG A 121 -19.28 11.05 -2.30
CA ARG A 121 -20.54 10.45 -1.88
C ARG A 121 -21.73 11.36 -2.20
N ASP A 122 -21.62 12.65 -1.88
CA ASP A 122 -22.70 13.62 -2.09
C ASP A 122 -23.06 13.77 -3.59
N HIS A 123 -22.09 13.60 -4.48
CA HIS A 123 -22.32 13.56 -5.93
C HIS A 123 -22.97 12.24 -6.41
N LEU A 124 -22.74 11.14 -5.73
CA LEU A 124 -23.20 9.81 -6.14
C LEU A 124 -24.50 9.36 -5.44
N ASP A 125 -24.96 10.07 -4.41
CA ASP A 125 -26.08 9.67 -3.53
C ASP A 125 -27.43 9.52 -4.28
N GLU A 126 -27.55 10.13 -5.45
CA GLU A 126 -28.75 10.04 -6.28
C GLU A 126 -28.76 8.86 -7.27
N ILE A 127 -27.66 8.07 -7.34
CA ILE A 127 -27.58 6.94 -8.27
C ILE A 127 -28.46 5.79 -7.75
N PRO A 128 -29.50 5.40 -8.49
CA PRO A 128 -30.41 4.35 -8.04
C PRO A 128 -29.68 2.97 -8.02
N ASN A 129 -30.07 2.13 -7.06
CA ASN A 129 -29.57 0.75 -6.92
C ASN A 129 -28.05 0.67 -6.59
N VAL A 130 -27.49 1.74 -6.03
CA VAL A 130 -26.13 1.81 -5.52
C VAL A 130 -26.18 2.23 -4.05
N GLU A 131 -25.65 1.43 -3.15
CA GLU A 131 -25.47 1.79 -1.75
C GLU A 131 -24.02 2.26 -1.54
N ILE A 132 -23.87 3.40 -0.87
CA ILE A 132 -22.56 4.02 -0.66
C ILE A 132 -22.18 3.93 0.81
N SER A 133 -21.00 3.41 1.10
CA SER A 133 -20.45 3.31 2.44
C SER A 133 -18.99 3.77 2.51
N THR A 134 -18.60 4.30 3.67
CA THR A 134 -17.21 4.62 3.99
C THR A 134 -16.72 3.68 5.08
N GLY A 135 -15.57 3.03 4.86
CA GLY A 135 -14.95 2.15 5.83
C GLY A 135 -14.16 2.91 6.91
N SER A 136 -13.47 2.16 7.77
CA SER A 136 -12.56 2.72 8.79
C SER A 136 -11.30 3.39 8.18
N SER A 137 -10.97 3.07 6.95
CA SER A 137 -10.01 3.77 6.08
C SER A 137 -10.81 4.70 5.17
N PRO A 138 -10.29 5.84 4.69
CA PRO A 138 -10.98 6.71 3.75
C PRO A 138 -11.05 6.06 2.35
N THR A 139 -11.81 4.96 2.29
CA THR A 139 -12.17 4.22 1.09
C THR A 139 -13.67 4.33 0.93
N LEU A 140 -14.12 4.88 -0.18
CA LEU A 140 -15.52 4.88 -0.56
C LEU A 140 -15.84 3.56 -1.25
N THR A 141 -16.84 2.85 -0.77
CA THR A 141 -17.30 1.59 -1.36
C THR A 141 -18.71 1.78 -1.92
N LEU A 142 -18.86 1.47 -3.19
CA LEU A 142 -20.16 1.38 -3.86
C LEU A 142 -20.57 -0.10 -3.87
N THR A 143 -21.71 -0.40 -3.25
CA THR A 143 -22.35 -1.71 -3.32
C THR A 143 -23.43 -1.65 -4.39
N LEU A 144 -23.33 -2.50 -5.39
CA LEU A 144 -24.13 -2.47 -6.62
C LEU A 144 -25.19 -3.55 -6.57
N ASP A 145 -26.47 -3.16 -6.78
CA ASP A 145 -27.51 -4.13 -7.12
C ASP A 145 -27.37 -4.49 -8.61
N GLU A 146 -26.49 -5.44 -8.92
CA GLU A 146 -26.17 -5.84 -10.29
C GLU A 146 -27.40 -6.33 -11.07
N GLN A 147 -28.41 -6.91 -10.37
CA GLN A 147 -29.63 -7.36 -11.01
C GLN A 147 -30.52 -6.19 -11.43
N ALA A 148 -30.67 -5.19 -10.56
CA ALA A 148 -31.46 -4.01 -10.86
C ALA A 148 -30.78 -3.08 -11.87
N LEU A 149 -29.43 -3.01 -11.83
CA LEU A 149 -28.63 -2.25 -12.79
C LEU A 149 -28.53 -2.94 -14.17
N GLY A 150 -28.73 -4.26 -14.24
CA GLY A 150 -28.53 -5.05 -15.46
C GLY A 150 -27.07 -5.13 -15.92
N GLN A 151 -26.13 -4.80 -15.05
CA GLN A 151 -24.69 -4.81 -15.29
C GLN A 151 -23.95 -5.35 -14.09
N THR A 152 -22.85 -6.10 -14.33
CA THR A 152 -21.98 -6.58 -13.26
C THR A 152 -20.94 -5.52 -12.87
N SER A 153 -20.40 -5.63 -11.66
CA SER A 153 -19.30 -4.80 -11.17
C SER A 153 -18.09 -4.82 -12.11
N ASP A 154 -17.77 -5.96 -12.73
CA ASP A 154 -16.70 -6.10 -13.73
C ASP A 154 -17.00 -5.30 -15.02
N GLN A 155 -18.25 -5.33 -15.50
CA GLN A 155 -18.67 -4.55 -16.66
C GLN A 155 -18.59 -3.05 -16.39
N ILE A 156 -19.07 -2.60 -15.23
CA ILE A 156 -19.01 -1.19 -14.81
C ILE A 156 -17.56 -0.75 -14.65
N GLN A 157 -16.71 -1.55 -13.96
CA GLN A 157 -15.28 -1.23 -13.86
C GLN A 157 -14.62 -1.12 -15.24
N THR A 158 -14.94 -2.03 -16.14
CA THR A 158 -14.41 -2.00 -17.52
C THR A 158 -14.85 -0.75 -18.27
N ALA A 159 -16.11 -0.32 -18.10
CA ALA A 159 -16.62 0.91 -18.70
C ALA A 159 -15.89 2.14 -18.14
N LEU A 160 -15.71 2.24 -16.81
CA LEU A 160 -14.96 3.31 -16.15
C LEU A 160 -13.50 3.39 -16.64
N ARG A 161 -12.84 2.24 -16.81
CA ARG A 161 -11.46 2.17 -17.34
C ARG A 161 -11.35 2.63 -18.78
N ASN A 162 -12.40 2.43 -19.59
CA ASN A 162 -12.45 2.86 -20.98
C ASN A 162 -13.06 4.25 -21.17
N GLY A 163 -13.45 4.92 -20.08
CA GLY A 163 -13.99 6.28 -20.06
C GLY A 163 -12.93 7.34 -20.39
N ASN A 164 -13.37 8.57 -20.51
CA ASN A 164 -12.49 9.72 -20.69
C ASN A 164 -12.91 10.88 -19.77
N PRO A 165 -12.18 11.08 -18.67
CA PRO A 165 -10.94 10.38 -18.26
C PRO A 165 -11.18 8.91 -17.85
N ALA A 166 -10.15 8.08 -17.96
CA ALA A 166 -10.18 6.70 -17.50
C ALA A 166 -10.09 6.63 -15.97
N VAL A 167 -11.03 5.92 -15.34
CA VAL A 167 -11.09 5.73 -13.88
C VAL A 167 -10.84 4.26 -13.54
N TRP A 168 -9.94 4.03 -12.57
CA TRP A 168 -9.45 2.71 -12.20
C TRP A 168 -9.77 2.37 -10.74
N PRO A 169 -11.04 2.12 -10.38
CA PRO A 169 -11.38 1.65 -9.04
C PRO A 169 -10.90 0.21 -8.84
N ASP A 170 -10.59 -0.14 -7.60
CA ASP A 170 -10.53 -1.55 -7.22
C ASP A 170 -11.95 -2.13 -7.21
N PHE A 171 -12.09 -3.45 -7.42
CA PHE A 171 -13.39 -4.09 -7.41
C PHE A 171 -13.35 -5.47 -6.75
N SER A 172 -14.51 -5.87 -6.27
CA SER A 172 -14.87 -7.23 -5.91
C SER A 172 -16.30 -7.50 -6.37
N PRO A 173 -16.77 -8.76 -6.46
CA PRO A 173 -18.12 -9.05 -6.92
C PRO A 173 -19.18 -8.21 -6.19
N GLY A 174 -19.94 -7.41 -6.93
CA GLY A 174 -20.95 -6.49 -6.41
C GLY A 174 -20.43 -5.19 -5.80
N HIS A 175 -19.11 -4.92 -5.84
CA HIS A 175 -18.55 -3.73 -5.20
C HIS A 175 -17.50 -3.03 -6.05
N LEU A 176 -17.44 -1.69 -5.95
CA LEU A 176 -16.34 -0.86 -6.41
C LEU A 176 -15.73 -0.11 -5.22
N HIS A 177 -14.40 0.03 -5.20
CA HIS A 177 -13.69 0.65 -4.09
C HIS A 177 -12.81 1.80 -4.60
N PHE A 178 -13.03 3.00 -4.05
CA PHE A 178 -12.26 4.20 -4.35
C PHE A 178 -11.40 4.54 -3.14
N HIS A 179 -10.09 4.41 -3.29
CA HIS A 179 -9.11 4.75 -2.25
C HIS A 179 -8.82 6.26 -2.27
N MET A 180 -9.46 7.02 -1.40
CA MET A 180 -9.46 8.48 -1.45
C MET A 180 -8.09 9.13 -1.17
N HIS A 181 -7.11 8.38 -0.65
CA HIS A 181 -5.72 8.83 -0.60
C HIS A 181 -5.05 8.95 -1.97
N SER A 182 -5.57 8.30 -2.99
CA SER A 182 -5.07 8.35 -4.37
C SER A 182 -5.85 9.32 -5.27
N VAL A 183 -6.93 9.92 -4.77
CA VAL A 183 -7.73 10.93 -5.45
C VAL A 183 -7.17 12.31 -5.09
N HIS A 184 -6.93 13.16 -6.08
CA HIS A 184 -6.47 14.52 -5.85
C HIS A 184 -7.64 15.45 -5.49
N ASP A 185 -7.33 16.55 -4.84
CA ASP A 185 -8.33 17.56 -4.47
C ASP A 185 -8.93 18.18 -5.73
N GLY A 186 -10.24 18.13 -5.85
CA GLY A 186 -10.99 18.62 -7.02
C GLY A 186 -11.27 17.57 -8.08
N ASP A 187 -10.74 16.34 -7.97
CA ASP A 187 -11.05 15.24 -8.91
C ASP A 187 -12.41 14.59 -8.60
N GLU A 188 -13.06 14.92 -7.48
CA GLU A 188 -14.31 14.30 -7.03
C GLU A 188 -15.45 14.54 -8.03
N GLU A 189 -15.57 15.76 -8.55
CA GLU A 189 -16.59 16.12 -9.56
C GLU A 189 -16.36 15.36 -10.87
N MET A 190 -15.08 15.22 -11.28
CA MET A 190 -14.71 14.49 -12.48
C MET A 190 -14.99 13.00 -12.34
N LEU A 191 -14.71 12.41 -11.16
CA LEU A 191 -15.00 11.00 -10.87
C LEU A 191 -16.51 10.74 -10.88
N ALA A 192 -17.31 11.64 -10.32
CA ALA A 192 -18.77 11.51 -10.28
C ALA A 192 -19.42 11.62 -11.65
N ALA A 193 -18.78 12.26 -12.62
CA ALA A 193 -19.31 12.46 -13.96
C ALA A 193 -19.09 11.25 -14.90
N GLN A 194 -18.39 10.19 -14.46
CA GLN A 194 -18.11 8.99 -15.24
C GLN A 194 -19.13 7.89 -14.98
#